data_86da7c3c485d9c21bed2ec3b790badf7
#
_entry.id   86da7c3c485d9c21bed2ec3b790badf7
#
_cell.length_a   1.000
_cell.length_b   1.000
_cell.length_c   1.000
_cell.angle_alpha   90.00
_cell.angle_beta   90.00
_cell.angle_gamma   90.00
#
_symmetry.space_group_name_H-M   'P 1'
#
loop_
_entity.id
_entity.type
_entity.pdbx_description
1 polymer ?
#
loop_
_entity_poly.entity_id
_entity_poly.type
_entity_poly.pdbx_seq_one_letter_code
_entity_poly.pdbx_strand_id
1 'polypeptide(L)'
;MANSAPKKTRKSNPVFLDNIEVTPGNAVTSRHKTSTTNQRRKITEAGDAANNDASYGYSNPNIPKLDIEKAAALQYKYSLIVNAPVEELNNLPLLQLIDQWWATPYCLGGNTQNCIDCSGFTKMILKDVYGKELKRTAKEQHQQAEKIGLNELREGDLVFFQTTGRSISHVGVYLTNNKFAHASSSGGVTISDLNDRYWQPRFRGAGRVYK
;
A
#
# COMPACT_ATOMS: atom_id res chain seq x y z
N MET A 1 36.12 -3.13 -57.32
CA MET A 1 34.85 -3.01 -56.55
C MET A 1 35.15 -3.42 -55.12
N ALA A 2 35.29 -2.46 -54.22
CA ALA A 2 35.78 -2.64 -52.87
C ALA A 2 34.60 -2.74 -51.91
N ASN A 3 34.52 -3.86 -51.17
CA ASN A 3 33.52 -4.14 -50.19
C ASN A 3 33.95 -3.58 -48.83
N SER A 4 33.24 -2.55 -48.33
CA SER A 4 33.50 -1.95 -47.00
C SER A 4 32.58 -2.59 -45.98
N ALA A 5 33.16 -3.26 -44.97
CA ALA A 5 32.44 -3.79 -43.79
C ALA A 5 32.19 -2.67 -42.75
N PRO A 6 31.06 -2.69 -42.02
CA PRO A 6 30.77 -1.67 -41.01
C PRO A 6 31.54 -1.89 -39.72
N LYS A 7 32.09 -0.77 -39.18
CA LYS A 7 32.80 -0.70 -37.89
C LYS A 7 31.86 -0.98 -36.72
N LYS A 8 32.22 -1.93 -35.87
CA LYS A 8 31.58 -2.17 -34.55
C LYS A 8 31.94 -1.04 -33.60
N THR A 9 30.91 -0.34 -33.12
CA THR A 9 31.02 0.62 -32.00
C THR A 9 31.13 -0.14 -30.68
N ARG A 10 32.21 0.11 -29.95
CA ARG A 10 32.43 -0.36 -28.57
C ARG A 10 31.41 0.32 -27.64
N LYS A 11 30.59 -0.47 -26.95
CA LYS A 11 29.80 0.00 -25.79
C LYS A 11 30.75 0.18 -24.60
N SER A 12 30.85 1.40 -24.10
CA SER A 12 31.51 1.71 -22.83
C SER A 12 30.69 1.20 -21.67
N ASN A 13 31.27 0.34 -20.84
CA ASN A 13 30.66 -0.06 -19.56
C ASN A 13 30.65 1.17 -18.61
N PRO A 14 29.59 1.33 -17.80
CA PRO A 14 29.59 2.34 -16.75
C PRO A 14 30.67 2.01 -15.72
N VAL A 15 31.50 3.00 -15.40
CA VAL A 15 32.51 2.91 -14.34
C VAL A 15 31.80 2.84 -13.00
N PHE A 16 31.91 1.70 -12.33
CA PHE A 16 31.51 1.55 -10.95
C PHE A 16 32.55 2.27 -10.07
N LEU A 17 32.11 3.16 -9.20
CA LEU A 17 32.98 3.88 -8.26
C LEU A 17 33.41 2.94 -7.12
N ASP A 18 34.37 2.08 -7.37
CA ASP A 18 35.09 1.32 -6.35
C ASP A 18 36.20 2.25 -5.80
N ASN A 19 35.92 3.01 -4.76
CA ASN A 19 36.85 3.55 -3.77
C ASN A 19 36.13 4.61 -2.91
N ILE A 20 35.29 4.14 -1.99
CA ILE A 20 34.94 4.93 -0.81
C ILE A 20 35.65 4.29 0.38
N GLU A 21 36.83 4.78 0.72
CA GLU A 21 37.48 4.51 2.01
C GLU A 21 36.70 5.23 3.11
N VAL A 22 35.99 4.47 3.95
CA VAL A 22 35.39 4.99 5.18
C VAL A 22 36.42 4.93 6.29
N THR A 23 37.06 6.05 6.58
CA THR A 23 37.91 6.18 7.79
C THR A 23 37.03 6.36 9.01
N PRO A 24 37.19 5.55 10.09
CA PRO A 24 36.46 5.76 11.33
C PRO A 24 36.96 7.03 12.03
N GLY A 25 36.09 8.04 12.13
CA GLY A 25 36.36 9.25 12.87
C GLY A 25 36.44 9.01 14.37
N ASN A 26 37.50 9.55 15.00
CA ASN A 26 37.78 9.50 16.44
C ASN A 26 36.62 10.05 17.28
N ALA A 27 36.18 9.28 18.26
CA ALA A 27 35.27 9.70 19.30
C ALA A 27 35.93 10.79 20.20
N VAL A 28 35.37 11.99 20.17
CA VAL A 28 35.71 13.06 21.12
C VAL A 28 34.99 12.81 22.43
N THR A 29 35.72 12.32 23.42
CA THR A 29 35.23 12.21 24.80
C THR A 29 35.26 13.57 25.47
N SER A 30 34.13 14.22 25.63
CA SER A 30 33.96 15.37 26.51
C SER A 30 33.55 14.88 27.90
N ARG A 31 34.49 14.96 28.84
CA ARG A 31 34.24 14.76 30.29
C ARG A 31 33.61 16.02 30.85
N HIS A 32 32.33 16.00 31.22
CA HIS A 32 31.76 16.98 32.13
C HIS A 32 31.46 16.29 33.48
N LYS A 33 32.20 16.71 34.51
CA LYS A 33 31.88 16.44 35.92
C LYS A 33 30.77 17.38 36.33
N THR A 34 29.69 16.86 36.88
CA THR A 34 28.82 17.64 37.77
C THR A 34 28.24 16.74 38.88
N SER A 35 28.30 17.33 40.03
CA SER A 35 28.09 16.81 41.35
C SER A 35 26.65 16.37 41.66
N THR A 36 26.60 15.35 42.52
CA THR A 36 25.51 14.81 43.30
C THR A 36 24.71 15.90 44.04
N THR A 37 23.39 15.91 43.92
CA THR A 37 22.50 16.27 45.02
C THR A 37 21.22 15.46 44.94
N ASN A 38 21.04 14.58 45.93
CA ASN A 38 19.80 13.83 46.16
C ASN A 38 18.69 14.80 46.58
N GLN A 39 17.59 14.84 45.82
CA GLN A 39 16.29 15.21 46.40
C GLN A 39 15.21 14.28 45.85
N ARG A 40 14.77 13.42 46.75
CA ARG A 40 13.64 12.53 46.64
C ARG A 40 12.36 13.37 46.67
N ARG A 41 11.75 13.66 45.51
CA ARG A 41 10.37 14.19 45.41
C ARG A 41 9.44 13.10 44.93
N LYS A 42 8.54 12.77 45.83
CA LYS A 42 7.30 12.02 45.57
C LYS A 42 6.49 12.80 44.53
N ILE A 43 6.28 12.25 43.36
CA ILE A 43 5.33 12.81 42.36
C ILE A 43 4.12 11.92 42.43
N THR A 44 3.05 12.51 42.91
CA THR A 44 1.67 12.01 42.80
C THR A 44 1.22 12.01 41.37
N GLU A 45 0.57 10.93 41.01
CA GLU A 45 -0.13 10.77 39.71
C GLU A 45 -1.21 11.87 39.55
N ALA A 46 -1.15 12.58 38.46
CA ALA A 46 -2.31 13.15 37.70
C ALA A 46 -1.77 13.96 36.52
N GLY A 47 -2.08 13.57 35.31
CA GLY A 47 -1.77 14.33 34.10
C GLY A 47 -2.01 13.50 32.86
N ASP A 48 -3.24 13.49 32.41
CA ASP A 48 -3.67 12.91 31.16
C ASP A 48 -2.84 13.44 29.99
N ALA A 49 -1.90 12.63 29.51
CA ALA A 49 -1.33 12.81 28.20
C ALA A 49 -2.37 12.29 27.19
N ALA A 50 -3.04 13.21 26.52
CA ALA A 50 -3.88 12.91 25.37
C ALA A 50 -3.03 12.20 24.32
N ASN A 51 -3.05 10.88 24.32
CA ASN A 51 -2.65 10.07 23.19
C ASN A 51 -3.66 10.33 22.07
N ASN A 52 -3.28 11.17 21.11
CA ASN A 52 -3.91 11.19 19.80
C ASN A 52 -3.54 9.88 19.08
N ASP A 53 -4.03 8.78 19.62
CA ASP A 53 -4.11 7.52 18.91
C ASP A 53 -5.31 7.60 17.95
N ALA A 54 -5.07 8.15 16.78
CA ALA A 54 -5.94 7.97 15.63
C ALA A 54 -5.77 6.54 15.12
N SER A 55 -5.89 5.56 16.02
CA SER A 55 -6.03 4.17 15.64
C SER A 55 -7.38 4.04 14.97
N TYR A 56 -7.38 3.83 13.66
CA TYR A 56 -8.53 3.27 12.96
C TYR A 56 -8.92 1.99 13.71
N GLY A 57 -9.98 2.07 14.54
CA GLY A 57 -10.37 1.09 15.53
C GLY A 57 -10.99 -0.19 14.96
N TYR A 58 -10.32 -0.83 14.04
CA TYR A 58 -10.70 -2.13 13.50
C TYR A 58 -9.56 -3.14 13.74
N SER A 59 -9.54 -3.71 14.93
CA SER A 59 -8.71 -4.89 15.19
C SER A 59 -9.46 -6.13 14.72
N ASN A 60 -9.23 -6.55 13.47
CA ASN A 60 -9.60 -7.90 13.06
C ASN A 60 -8.65 -8.88 13.76
N PRO A 61 -9.15 -9.77 14.66
CA PRO A 61 -8.30 -10.71 15.38
C PRO A 61 -7.58 -11.71 14.46
N ASN A 62 -8.01 -11.82 13.20
CA ASN A 62 -7.41 -12.70 12.20
C ASN A 62 -6.20 -12.08 11.48
N ILE A 63 -5.95 -10.77 11.63
CA ILE A 63 -4.74 -10.14 11.09
C ILE A 63 -3.69 -10.10 12.20
N PRO A 64 -2.59 -10.86 12.09
CA PRO A 64 -1.54 -10.90 13.11
C PRO A 64 -0.95 -9.49 13.32
N LYS A 65 -0.73 -9.11 14.58
CA LYS A 65 0.02 -7.89 14.88
C LYS A 65 1.46 -8.06 14.39
N LEU A 66 1.91 -7.13 13.57
CA LEU A 66 3.31 -7.05 13.15
C LEU A 66 4.18 -6.49 14.29
N ASP A 67 5.41 -7.01 14.41
CA ASP A 67 6.44 -6.31 15.15
C ASP A 67 6.85 -5.00 14.43
N ILE A 68 7.51 -4.10 15.15
CA ILE A 68 7.85 -2.76 14.64
C ILE A 68 8.73 -2.85 13.39
N GLU A 69 9.67 -3.79 13.33
CA GLU A 69 10.59 -3.93 12.19
C GLU A 69 9.84 -4.39 10.93
N LYS A 70 8.96 -5.38 11.06
CA LYS A 70 8.14 -5.87 9.95
C LYS A 70 7.14 -4.81 9.49
N ALA A 71 6.54 -4.06 10.42
CA ALA A 71 5.65 -2.96 10.11
C ALA A 71 6.37 -1.88 9.29
N ALA A 72 7.56 -1.44 9.73
CA ALA A 72 8.36 -0.45 9.03
C ALA A 72 8.82 -0.95 7.65
N ALA A 73 9.26 -2.21 7.55
CA ALA A 73 9.65 -2.81 6.27
C ALA A 73 8.47 -2.87 5.27
N LEU A 74 7.27 -3.20 5.76
CA LEU A 74 6.05 -3.24 4.97
C LEU A 74 5.67 -1.85 4.46
N GLN A 75 5.66 -0.84 5.33
CA GLN A 75 5.40 0.55 4.96
C GLN A 75 6.41 1.04 3.93
N TYR A 76 7.71 0.79 4.13
CA TYR A 76 8.75 1.17 3.18
C TYR A 76 8.56 0.50 1.82
N LYS A 77 8.28 -0.80 1.78
CA LYS A 77 7.96 -1.54 0.54
C LYS A 77 6.83 -0.86 -0.23
N TYR A 78 5.72 -0.58 0.46
CA TYR A 78 4.54 -0.01 -0.19
C TYR A 78 4.71 1.47 -0.53
N SER A 79 5.51 2.24 0.21
CA SER A 79 5.83 3.63 -0.13
C SER A 79 6.47 3.74 -1.52
N LEU A 80 7.36 2.81 -1.86
CA LEU A 80 7.97 2.74 -3.19
C LEU A 80 6.95 2.33 -4.27
N ILE A 81 6.06 1.38 -3.97
CA ILE A 81 5.06 0.87 -4.93
C ILE A 81 4.00 1.94 -5.24
N VAL A 82 3.49 2.62 -4.21
CA VAL A 82 2.45 3.64 -4.39
C VAL A 82 3.02 5.04 -4.63
N ASN A 83 4.34 5.20 -4.54
CA ASN A 83 5.05 6.48 -4.67
C ASN A 83 4.48 7.54 -3.72
N ALA A 84 4.38 7.19 -2.44
CA ALA A 84 3.88 8.06 -1.37
C ALA A 84 4.82 8.01 -0.15
N PRO A 85 4.86 9.07 0.69
CA PRO A 85 5.62 9.06 1.92
C PRO A 85 5.20 7.93 2.86
N VAL A 86 6.15 7.37 3.62
CA VAL A 86 5.89 6.27 4.57
C VAL A 86 4.86 6.69 5.63
N GLU A 87 4.88 7.95 6.02
CA GLU A 87 4.01 8.56 7.02
C GLU A 87 2.54 8.60 6.60
N GLU A 88 2.24 8.49 5.32
CA GLU A 88 0.87 8.39 4.80
C GLU A 88 0.31 6.97 4.84
N LEU A 89 1.16 5.95 5.00
CA LEU A 89 0.81 4.54 4.93
C LEU A 89 0.55 3.95 6.33
N ASN A 90 -0.42 4.51 7.04
CA ASN A 90 -0.68 4.16 8.45
C ASN A 90 -1.60 2.95 8.63
N ASN A 91 -2.30 2.52 7.59
CA ASN A 91 -3.21 1.37 7.64
C ASN A 91 -2.46 0.06 7.44
N LEU A 92 -1.68 -0.32 8.45
CA LEU A 92 -0.89 -1.57 8.42
C LEU A 92 -1.75 -2.82 8.14
N PRO A 93 -2.97 -2.99 8.70
CA PRO A 93 -3.83 -4.11 8.37
C PRO A 93 -4.15 -4.21 6.87
N LEU A 94 -4.39 -3.07 6.20
CA LEU A 94 -4.64 -3.05 4.76
C LEU A 94 -3.41 -3.48 3.97
N LEU A 95 -2.25 -2.89 4.28
CA LEU A 95 -0.98 -3.22 3.60
C LEU A 95 -0.61 -4.69 3.82
N GLN A 96 -0.76 -5.20 5.04
CA GLN A 96 -0.48 -6.59 5.40
C GLN A 96 -1.37 -7.56 4.63
N LEU A 97 -2.66 -7.25 4.50
CA LEU A 97 -3.59 -8.09 3.78
C LEU A 97 -3.31 -8.08 2.28
N ILE A 98 -3.00 -6.93 1.69
CA ILE A 98 -2.56 -6.83 0.29
C ILE A 98 -1.27 -7.65 0.09
N ASP A 99 -0.31 -7.57 1.01
CA ASP A 99 0.96 -8.30 0.93
C ASP A 99 0.76 -9.81 1.00
N GLN A 100 -0.10 -10.28 1.89
CA GLN A 100 -0.46 -11.69 2.06
C GLN A 100 -1.11 -12.28 0.80
N TRP A 101 -1.87 -11.47 0.07
CA TRP A 101 -2.56 -11.87 -1.16
C TRP A 101 -1.80 -11.51 -2.44
N TRP A 102 -0.62 -10.89 -2.32
CA TRP A 102 0.16 -10.46 -3.48
C TRP A 102 0.40 -11.61 -4.47
N ALA A 103 0.19 -11.31 -5.76
CA ALA A 103 0.31 -12.28 -6.86
C ALA A 103 -0.62 -13.51 -6.79
N THR A 104 -1.59 -13.56 -5.86
CA THR A 104 -2.61 -14.61 -5.87
C THR A 104 -3.28 -14.66 -7.25
N PRO A 105 -3.32 -15.83 -7.93
CA PRO A 105 -3.84 -15.95 -9.28
C PRO A 105 -5.30 -15.52 -9.41
N TYR A 106 -5.66 -14.99 -10.57
CA TYR A 106 -7.04 -14.64 -10.88
C TYR A 106 -7.83 -15.87 -11.34
N CYS A 107 -9.04 -16.05 -10.83
CA CYS A 107 -10.04 -16.91 -11.42
C CYS A 107 -11.45 -16.33 -11.20
N LEU A 108 -12.28 -16.37 -12.22
CA LEU A 108 -13.64 -15.85 -12.12
C LEU A 108 -14.46 -16.63 -11.07
N GLY A 109 -15.08 -15.90 -10.14
CA GLY A 109 -15.79 -16.50 -9.01
C GLY A 109 -14.90 -16.95 -7.86
N GLY A 110 -13.58 -16.82 -7.97
CA GLY A 110 -12.61 -17.18 -6.92
C GLY A 110 -12.74 -16.33 -5.66
N ASN A 111 -12.43 -16.93 -4.50
CA ASN A 111 -12.48 -16.29 -3.20
C ASN A 111 -11.51 -16.92 -2.18
N THR A 112 -10.46 -17.57 -2.66
CA THR A 112 -9.45 -18.25 -1.84
C THR A 112 -8.04 -17.80 -2.23
N GLN A 113 -7.04 -18.14 -1.41
CA GLN A 113 -5.63 -17.88 -1.72
C GLN A 113 -5.10 -18.69 -2.91
N ASN A 114 -5.79 -19.76 -3.34
CA ASN A 114 -5.43 -20.46 -4.56
C ASN A 114 -5.79 -19.63 -5.81
N CYS A 115 -6.91 -18.95 -5.79
CA CYS A 115 -7.28 -17.95 -6.79
C CYS A 115 -8.45 -17.07 -6.30
N ILE A 116 -8.48 -15.81 -6.78
CA ILE A 116 -9.48 -14.82 -6.38
C ILE A 116 -9.86 -13.94 -7.57
N ASP A 117 -11.14 -13.48 -7.62
CA ASP A 117 -11.55 -12.46 -8.59
C ASP A 117 -11.53 -11.06 -7.97
N CYS A 118 -11.71 -10.02 -8.81
CA CYS A 118 -11.64 -8.62 -8.39
C CYS A 118 -12.64 -8.28 -7.27
N SER A 119 -13.88 -8.74 -7.38
CA SER A 119 -14.94 -8.47 -6.40
C SER A 119 -14.83 -9.34 -5.14
N GLY A 120 -14.28 -10.54 -5.24
CA GLY A 120 -13.91 -11.37 -4.09
C GLY A 120 -12.80 -10.71 -3.27
N PHE A 121 -11.78 -10.19 -3.93
CA PHE A 121 -10.67 -9.48 -3.29
C PHE A 121 -11.14 -8.21 -2.55
N THR A 122 -11.91 -7.35 -3.20
CA THR A 122 -12.45 -6.14 -2.55
C THR A 122 -13.39 -6.48 -1.39
N LYS A 123 -14.22 -7.51 -1.55
CA LYS A 123 -15.10 -7.99 -0.48
C LYS A 123 -14.30 -8.45 0.75
N MET A 124 -13.23 -9.19 0.56
CA MET A 124 -12.35 -9.66 1.62
C MET A 124 -11.66 -8.47 2.31
N ILE A 125 -11.05 -7.53 1.54
CA ILE A 125 -10.42 -6.33 2.11
C ILE A 125 -11.40 -5.51 2.95
N LEU A 126 -12.59 -5.18 2.39
CA LEU A 126 -13.56 -4.34 3.11
C LEU A 126 -14.09 -5.00 4.37
N LYS A 127 -14.27 -6.32 4.35
CA LYS A 127 -14.69 -7.09 5.51
C LYS A 127 -13.61 -7.09 6.59
N ASP A 128 -12.39 -7.48 6.24
CA ASP A 128 -11.33 -7.77 7.20
C ASP A 128 -10.66 -6.49 7.75
N VAL A 129 -10.56 -5.43 6.94
CA VAL A 129 -9.96 -4.16 7.37
C VAL A 129 -10.98 -3.18 7.92
N TYR A 130 -12.15 -3.07 7.26
CA TYR A 130 -13.13 -2.01 7.58
C TYR A 130 -14.43 -2.55 8.22
N GLY A 131 -14.56 -3.86 8.42
CA GLY A 131 -15.75 -4.50 9.00
C GLY A 131 -17.01 -4.33 8.14
N LYS A 132 -16.86 -4.15 6.81
CA LYS A 132 -17.98 -3.89 5.88
C LYS A 132 -18.20 -5.04 4.92
N GLU A 133 -19.43 -5.55 4.90
CA GLU A 133 -19.81 -6.61 3.98
C GLU A 133 -20.20 -6.04 2.61
N LEU A 134 -19.54 -6.53 1.57
CA LEU A 134 -19.85 -6.20 0.18
C LEU A 134 -20.68 -7.30 -0.49
N LYS A 135 -21.45 -6.92 -1.50
CA LYS A 135 -22.10 -7.84 -2.43
C LYS A 135 -21.04 -8.62 -3.22
N ARG A 136 -21.45 -9.71 -3.85
CA ARG A 136 -20.48 -10.64 -4.48
C ARG A 136 -19.87 -10.11 -5.78
N THR A 137 -20.62 -9.38 -6.59
CA THR A 137 -20.17 -8.95 -7.92
C THR A 137 -19.77 -7.48 -7.95
N ALA A 138 -18.83 -7.11 -8.84
CA ALA A 138 -18.40 -5.72 -9.03
C ALA A 138 -19.57 -4.78 -9.37
N LYS A 139 -20.56 -5.24 -10.16
CA LYS A 139 -21.76 -4.47 -10.48
C LYS A 139 -22.62 -4.20 -9.26
N GLU A 140 -22.85 -5.19 -8.42
CA GLU A 140 -23.64 -5.03 -7.18
C GLU A 140 -22.89 -4.17 -6.16
N GLN A 141 -21.56 -4.30 -6.05
CA GLN A 141 -20.73 -3.44 -5.20
C GLN A 141 -20.83 -1.97 -5.64
N HIS A 142 -20.82 -1.71 -6.95
CA HIS A 142 -21.04 -0.37 -7.50
C HIS A 142 -22.42 0.20 -7.15
N GLN A 143 -23.46 -0.65 -7.13
CA GLN A 143 -24.81 -0.24 -6.73
C GLN A 143 -24.92 -0.01 -5.22
N GLN A 144 -24.17 -0.75 -4.41
CA GLN A 144 -24.14 -0.66 -2.95
C GLN A 144 -23.39 0.59 -2.47
N ALA A 145 -22.35 1.01 -3.18
CA ALA A 145 -21.48 2.10 -2.78
C ALA A 145 -22.13 3.47 -3.03
N GLU A 146 -21.97 4.38 -2.07
CA GLU A 146 -22.26 5.81 -2.22
C GLU A 146 -21.26 6.40 -3.22
N LYS A 147 -21.75 7.03 -4.29
CA LYS A 147 -20.89 7.59 -5.34
C LYS A 147 -20.13 8.82 -4.83
N ILE A 148 -18.86 8.87 -5.14
CA ILE A 148 -17.97 9.98 -4.76
C ILE A 148 -17.19 10.48 -5.98
N GLY A 149 -16.74 11.74 -5.91
CA GLY A 149 -15.86 12.34 -6.91
C GLY A 149 -14.42 11.84 -6.81
N LEU A 150 -13.64 11.96 -7.89
CA LEU A 150 -12.23 11.59 -7.91
C LEU A 150 -11.39 12.37 -6.88
N ASN A 151 -11.73 13.62 -6.64
CA ASN A 151 -11.09 14.50 -5.66
C ASN A 151 -11.48 14.19 -4.21
N GLU A 152 -12.44 13.31 -4.01
CA GLU A 152 -12.90 12.88 -2.68
C GLU A 152 -12.38 11.49 -2.31
N LEU A 153 -11.61 10.84 -3.21
CA LEU A 153 -11.04 9.52 -2.99
C LEU A 153 -10.17 9.47 -1.74
N ARG A 154 -10.42 8.46 -0.93
CA ARG A 154 -9.66 8.13 0.28
C ARG A 154 -9.33 6.65 0.27
N GLU A 155 -8.31 6.28 1.00
CA GLU A 155 -7.93 4.88 1.21
C GLU A 155 -9.15 4.04 1.62
N GLY A 156 -9.29 2.87 0.99
CA GLY A 156 -10.42 1.95 1.21
C GLY A 156 -11.65 2.20 0.33
N ASP A 157 -11.71 3.33 -0.39
CA ASP A 157 -12.78 3.56 -1.38
C ASP A 157 -12.68 2.57 -2.54
N LEU A 158 -13.81 2.26 -3.16
CA LEU A 158 -13.88 1.38 -4.31
C LEU A 158 -13.77 2.18 -5.60
N VAL A 159 -12.96 1.67 -6.53
CA VAL A 159 -12.83 2.20 -7.89
C VAL A 159 -13.33 1.18 -8.88
N PHE A 160 -14.21 1.62 -9.81
CA PHE A 160 -14.96 0.76 -10.69
C PHE A 160 -14.59 0.99 -12.16
N PHE A 161 -14.52 -0.11 -12.90
CA PHE A 161 -14.11 -0.07 -14.31
C PHE A 161 -15.02 -0.92 -15.18
N GLN A 162 -15.06 -0.56 -16.47
CA GLN A 162 -15.63 -1.35 -17.54
C GLN A 162 -14.49 -1.92 -18.37
N THR A 163 -14.07 -3.13 -18.05
CA THR A 163 -12.99 -3.85 -18.75
C THR A 163 -13.53 -4.79 -19.83
N THR A 164 -14.75 -5.30 -19.61
CA THR A 164 -15.45 -6.20 -20.54
C THR A 164 -16.93 -5.82 -20.64
N GLY A 165 -17.56 -6.07 -21.79
CA GLY A 165 -18.99 -5.84 -21.97
C GLY A 165 -19.39 -4.36 -21.88
N ARG A 166 -20.67 -4.09 -21.51
CA ARG A 166 -21.27 -2.75 -21.44
C ARG A 166 -21.59 -2.26 -20.02
N SER A 167 -21.22 -3.02 -19.00
CA SER A 167 -21.49 -2.68 -17.59
C SER A 167 -20.21 -2.71 -16.76
N ILE A 168 -20.30 -2.30 -15.49
CA ILE A 168 -19.22 -2.46 -14.53
C ILE A 168 -18.84 -3.94 -14.45
N SER A 169 -17.57 -4.22 -14.72
CA SER A 169 -17.02 -5.57 -14.81
C SER A 169 -15.77 -5.77 -13.98
N HIS A 170 -15.18 -4.68 -13.42
CA HIS A 170 -14.00 -4.76 -12.59
C HIS A 170 -14.06 -3.73 -11.45
N VAL A 171 -13.39 -4.05 -10.35
CA VAL A 171 -13.33 -3.22 -9.13
C VAL A 171 -11.99 -3.39 -8.44
N GLY A 172 -11.52 -2.33 -7.78
CA GLY A 172 -10.35 -2.33 -6.91
C GLY A 172 -10.58 -1.47 -5.68
N VAL A 173 -9.66 -1.56 -4.71
CA VAL A 173 -9.62 -0.74 -3.50
C VAL A 173 -8.58 0.36 -3.70
N TYR A 174 -9.01 1.60 -3.59
CA TYR A 174 -8.12 2.76 -3.68
C TYR A 174 -7.18 2.81 -2.46
N LEU A 175 -5.95 3.18 -2.70
CA LEU A 175 -4.93 3.35 -1.66
C LEU A 175 -4.62 4.84 -1.46
N THR A 176 -3.66 5.34 -2.21
CA THR A 176 -3.24 6.74 -2.25
C THR A 176 -2.60 7.02 -3.61
N ASN A 177 -2.36 8.29 -3.93
CA ASN A 177 -1.60 8.72 -5.11
C ASN A 177 -2.05 8.04 -6.42
N ASN A 178 -3.36 8.00 -6.66
CA ASN A 178 -4.01 7.34 -7.81
C ASN A 178 -3.75 5.82 -7.93
N LYS A 179 -3.23 5.19 -6.89
CA LYS A 179 -2.98 3.74 -6.87
C LYS A 179 -4.15 2.99 -6.26
N PHE A 180 -4.42 1.81 -6.80
CA PHE A 180 -5.46 0.93 -6.29
C PHE A 180 -5.02 -0.54 -6.35
N ALA A 181 -5.39 -1.30 -5.34
CA ALA A 181 -5.16 -2.74 -5.26
C ALA A 181 -6.33 -3.50 -5.88
N HIS A 182 -6.05 -4.53 -6.68
CA HIS A 182 -7.07 -5.35 -7.32
C HIS A 182 -6.54 -6.72 -7.71
N ALA A 183 -7.43 -7.69 -7.96
CA ALA A 183 -7.06 -8.95 -8.61
C ALA A 183 -7.14 -8.77 -10.14
N SER A 184 -5.98 -8.72 -10.78
CA SER A 184 -5.83 -8.62 -12.23
C SER A 184 -5.91 -9.97 -12.90
N SER A 185 -6.60 -10.07 -14.03
CA SER A 185 -6.68 -11.31 -14.82
C SER A 185 -5.34 -11.75 -15.44
N SER A 186 -4.36 -10.84 -15.55
CA SER A 186 -3.05 -11.11 -16.14
C SER A 186 -1.92 -11.27 -15.12
N GLY A 187 -2.06 -10.71 -13.92
CA GLY A 187 -0.97 -10.68 -12.93
C GLY A 187 -1.38 -11.09 -11.53
N GLY A 188 -2.62 -11.55 -11.33
CA GLY A 188 -3.13 -11.82 -9.99
C GLY A 188 -3.33 -10.55 -9.16
N VAL A 189 -3.29 -10.67 -7.85
CA VAL A 189 -3.42 -9.51 -6.95
C VAL A 189 -2.21 -8.59 -7.11
N THR A 190 -2.47 -7.32 -7.40
CA THR A 190 -1.45 -6.31 -7.71
C THR A 190 -1.97 -4.89 -7.43
N ILE A 191 -1.08 -3.90 -7.57
CA ILE A 191 -1.42 -2.47 -7.52
C ILE A 191 -1.26 -1.88 -8.92
N SER A 192 -2.25 -1.08 -9.34
CA SER A 192 -2.25 -0.35 -10.61
C SER A 192 -2.49 1.14 -10.39
N ASP A 193 -2.29 1.94 -11.45
CA ASP A 193 -2.47 3.39 -11.45
C ASP A 193 -3.74 3.78 -12.22
N LEU A 194 -4.59 4.64 -11.64
CA LEU A 194 -5.78 5.18 -12.30
C LEU A 194 -5.44 5.97 -13.56
N ASN A 195 -4.24 6.56 -13.63
CA ASN A 195 -3.75 7.34 -14.76
C ASN A 195 -3.13 6.47 -15.86
N ASP A 196 -2.97 5.17 -15.64
CA ASP A 196 -2.46 4.26 -16.67
C ASP A 196 -3.38 4.25 -17.89
N ARG A 197 -2.75 4.24 -19.09
CA ARG A 197 -3.46 4.24 -20.39
C ARG A 197 -4.46 3.09 -20.57
N TYR A 198 -4.33 2.00 -19.80
CA TYR A 198 -5.28 0.92 -19.81
C TYR A 198 -6.47 1.22 -18.89
N TRP A 199 -6.21 1.76 -17.68
CA TRP A 199 -7.23 1.95 -16.65
C TRP A 199 -8.03 3.24 -16.82
N GLN A 200 -7.36 4.35 -17.16
CA GLN A 200 -7.99 5.66 -17.30
C GLN A 200 -9.23 5.66 -18.22
N PRO A 201 -9.19 5.15 -19.47
CA PRO A 201 -10.38 5.17 -20.35
C PRO A 201 -11.47 4.18 -19.92
N ARG A 202 -11.16 3.25 -19.00
CA ARG A 202 -12.08 2.23 -18.49
C ARG A 202 -12.71 2.59 -17.17
N PHE A 203 -12.21 3.61 -16.50
CA PHE A 203 -12.75 4.11 -15.24
C PHE A 203 -14.22 4.58 -15.42
N ARG A 204 -15.08 4.21 -14.46
CA ARG A 204 -16.53 4.50 -14.51
C ARG A 204 -17.06 5.13 -13.23
N GLY A 205 -16.20 5.37 -12.26
CA GLY A 205 -16.55 6.05 -11.02
C GLY A 205 -15.92 5.41 -9.80
N ALA A 206 -16.10 6.09 -8.70
CA ALA A 206 -15.67 5.64 -7.37
C ALA A 206 -16.85 5.61 -6.41
N GLY A 207 -16.70 4.90 -5.31
CA GLY A 207 -17.74 4.83 -4.31
C GLY A 207 -17.24 4.40 -2.95
N ARG A 208 -17.91 4.88 -1.90
CA ARG A 208 -17.60 4.63 -0.50
C ARG A 208 -18.67 3.76 0.14
N VAL A 209 -18.28 2.79 0.95
CA VAL A 209 -19.21 1.87 1.65
C VAL A 209 -19.18 2.05 3.16
N TYR A 210 -18.22 2.81 3.68
CA TYR A 210 -18.08 3.12 5.11
C TYR A 210 -18.21 4.63 5.33
N LYS A 211 -18.74 5.00 6.48
CA LYS A 211 -18.78 6.39 6.96
C LYS A 211 -17.87 6.52 8.16
#